data_3a806dbc77c93f4a3b7f27ee42e1d96d
#
_entry.id   3a806dbc77c93f4a3b7f27ee42e1d96d
#
_cell.length_a   1.000
_cell.length_b   1.000
_cell.length_c   1.000
_cell.angle_alpha   90.00
_cell.angle_beta   90.00
_cell.angle_gamma   90.00
#
_symmetry.space_group_name_H-M   'P 1'
#
loop_
_entity.id
_entity.type
_entity.pdbx_description
1 polymer ?
#
loop_
_entity_poly.entity_id
_entity_poly.type
_entity_poly.pdbx_seq_one_letter_code
_entity_poly.pdbx_strand_id
1 'polypeptide(L)'
;AKVTTDGKSPMGGNGTFTVEEAEIDAKNTNENNTPAISDKCVPVIADGYHLNYAKAVDSEGTEIDLLSSGTQYFALYKNVHFITKAVYPVSFVVTPDGLTNVVVKVNGQEVTGTVSLEAGTYPVEVTADNCKAYTGNITITADAATHTQTIAMTYLPADYTKVDEAIAKANALNKDAYTDFTAVESAI
;
A
#
# COMPACT_ATOMS: atom_id res chain seq x y z
N ALA A 1 2.84 -22.29 14.42
CA ALA A 1 3.46 -23.30 15.32
C ALA A 1 3.46 -22.80 16.74
N LYS A 2 3.23 -23.69 17.72
CA LYS A 2 3.34 -23.36 19.15
C LYS A 2 4.57 -24.09 19.72
N VAL A 3 5.51 -23.34 20.27
CA VAL A 3 6.73 -23.89 20.90
C VAL A 3 6.82 -23.42 22.33
N THR A 4 6.83 -24.35 23.26
CA THR A 4 6.90 -24.09 24.72
C THR A 4 8.00 -24.92 25.34
N THR A 5 8.84 -24.33 26.17
CA THR A 5 9.82 -25.04 27.00
C THR A 5 9.89 -24.47 28.42
N ASP A 6 10.49 -25.25 29.34
CA ASP A 6 10.75 -24.86 30.71
C ASP A 6 12.27 -24.90 31.00
N GLY A 7 13.05 -24.04 30.49
CA GLY A 7 14.46 -24.08 30.88
C GLY A 7 15.42 -23.44 29.92
N LYS A 8 15.33 -23.77 28.66
CA LYS A 8 16.12 -23.14 27.60
C LYS A 8 15.20 -22.39 26.66
N SER A 9 15.73 -21.45 25.92
CA SER A 9 14.93 -20.78 24.88
C SER A 9 14.31 -21.81 23.94
N PRO A 10 12.98 -21.82 23.74
CA PRO A 10 12.30 -22.73 22.82
C PRO A 10 12.88 -22.69 21.41
N MET A 11 13.27 -21.49 20.99
CA MET A 11 13.94 -21.24 19.72
C MET A 11 15.38 -20.82 20.04
N GLY A 12 16.21 -21.79 20.39
CA GLY A 12 17.61 -21.58 20.76
C GLY A 12 18.58 -22.22 19.79
N GLY A 13 19.85 -21.79 19.87
CA GLY A 13 20.92 -22.28 19.04
C GLY A 13 21.79 -21.14 18.50
N ASN A 14 22.79 -21.50 17.70
CA ASN A 14 23.59 -20.53 16.93
C ASN A 14 23.21 -20.69 15.46
N GLY A 15 22.77 -19.63 14.84
CA GLY A 15 22.46 -19.63 13.42
C GLY A 15 21.26 -18.76 13.08
N THR A 16 20.98 -18.65 11.82
CA THR A 16 19.83 -17.93 11.28
C THR A 16 18.70 -18.92 11.06
N PHE A 17 17.48 -18.54 11.44
CA PHE A 17 16.30 -19.26 11.03
C PHE A 17 15.38 -18.33 10.25
N THR A 18 15.05 -18.76 9.03
CA THR A 18 14.22 -17.98 8.12
C THR A 18 12.76 -18.37 8.28
N VAL A 19 11.88 -17.38 8.33
CA VAL A 19 10.44 -17.56 8.47
C VAL A 19 9.75 -17.11 7.19
N GLU A 20 9.02 -18.00 6.59
CA GLU A 20 8.07 -17.74 5.51
C GLU A 20 6.67 -17.47 6.10
N GLU A 21 5.60 -17.97 5.52
CA GLU A 21 4.26 -17.82 6.09
C GLU A 21 4.08 -18.70 7.34
N ALA A 22 3.95 -18.08 8.50
CA ALA A 22 3.83 -18.77 9.77
C ALA A 22 3.11 -17.95 10.84
N GLU A 23 2.49 -18.65 11.76
CA GLU A 23 2.11 -18.15 13.07
C GLU A 23 2.95 -18.87 14.13
N ILE A 24 3.68 -18.12 14.92
CA ILE A 24 4.60 -18.66 15.94
C ILE A 24 4.24 -18.06 17.31
N ASP A 25 3.97 -18.96 18.24
CA ASP A 25 3.78 -18.67 19.66
C ASP A 25 4.94 -19.31 20.42
N ALA A 26 5.94 -18.53 20.78
CA ALA A 26 7.12 -18.95 21.51
C ALA A 26 7.00 -18.53 22.97
N LYS A 27 7.07 -19.50 23.90
CA LYS A 27 6.91 -19.28 25.33
C LYS A 27 7.96 -20.02 26.13
N ASN A 28 8.65 -19.32 27.01
CA ASN A 28 9.49 -19.90 28.04
C ASN A 28 8.81 -19.79 29.40
N THR A 29 8.51 -20.93 30.03
CA THR A 29 7.77 -21.01 31.30
C THR A 29 8.67 -21.07 32.53
N ASN A 30 9.98 -21.06 32.33
CA ASN A 30 10.94 -21.18 33.44
C ASN A 30 10.96 -19.89 34.31
N GLU A 31 11.33 -20.00 35.57
CA GLU A 31 11.40 -18.86 36.49
C GLU A 31 12.57 -17.92 36.23
N ASN A 32 13.60 -18.37 35.50
CA ASN A 32 14.72 -17.51 35.07
C ASN A 32 14.31 -16.58 33.94
N ASN A 33 14.95 -15.44 33.82
CA ASN A 33 14.67 -14.45 32.73
C ASN A 33 15.23 -14.88 31.39
N THR A 34 15.18 -16.17 31.04
CA THR A 34 15.60 -16.65 29.72
C THR A 34 14.53 -16.35 28.69
N PRO A 35 14.85 -15.65 27.60
CA PRO A 35 13.88 -15.30 26.56
C PRO A 35 13.36 -16.53 25.82
N ALA A 36 12.20 -16.41 25.20
CA ALA A 36 11.61 -17.46 24.37
C ALA A 36 12.42 -17.70 23.09
N ILE A 37 13.03 -16.65 22.55
CA ILE A 37 13.87 -16.68 21.35
C ILE A 37 15.27 -16.25 21.75
N SER A 38 16.29 -17.04 21.40
CA SER A 38 17.69 -16.70 21.70
C SER A 38 18.16 -15.50 20.86
N ASP A 39 18.97 -14.63 21.46
CA ASP A 39 19.66 -13.53 20.76
C ASP A 39 20.59 -14.01 19.63
N LYS A 40 21.01 -15.28 19.71
CA LYS A 40 21.86 -15.93 18.69
C LYS A 40 21.06 -16.66 17.60
N CYS A 41 19.73 -16.63 17.67
CA CYS A 41 18.84 -17.33 16.75
C CYS A 41 17.56 -16.51 16.49
N VAL A 42 17.73 -15.21 16.26
CA VAL A 42 16.62 -14.31 15.95
C VAL A 42 16.06 -14.65 14.56
N PRO A 43 14.72 -14.72 14.39
CA PRO A 43 14.12 -15.03 13.10
C PRO A 43 14.39 -13.94 12.07
N VAL A 44 14.65 -14.37 10.85
CA VAL A 44 14.73 -13.51 9.66
C VAL A 44 13.51 -13.78 8.82
N ILE A 45 12.77 -12.74 8.48
CA ILE A 45 11.62 -12.87 7.60
C ILE A 45 12.13 -13.06 6.17
N ALA A 46 11.64 -14.08 5.49
CA ALA A 46 12.03 -14.40 4.12
C ALA A 46 11.60 -13.31 3.13
N ASP A 47 12.31 -13.20 2.01
CA ASP A 47 11.90 -12.32 0.92
C ASP A 47 10.51 -12.73 0.41
N GLY A 48 9.66 -11.75 0.11
CA GLY A 48 8.26 -11.99 -0.27
C GLY A 48 7.31 -12.23 0.90
N TYR A 49 7.79 -12.05 2.14
CA TYR A 49 6.95 -12.10 3.34
C TYR A 49 7.16 -10.87 4.20
N HIS A 50 6.20 -10.57 5.05
CA HIS A 50 6.35 -9.50 6.03
C HIS A 50 5.79 -9.92 7.40
N LEU A 51 6.22 -9.21 8.43
CA LEU A 51 5.67 -9.34 9.77
C LEU A 51 4.32 -8.63 9.80
N ASN A 52 3.26 -9.41 9.94
CA ASN A 52 1.88 -8.91 9.95
C ASN A 52 1.38 -8.62 11.37
N TYR A 53 1.90 -9.38 12.33
CA TYR A 53 1.59 -9.23 13.75
C TYR A 53 2.81 -9.63 14.58
N ALA A 54 3.10 -8.86 15.64
CA ALA A 54 4.13 -9.25 16.61
C ALA A 54 3.84 -8.61 17.98
N LYS A 55 3.67 -9.43 18.98
CA LYS A 55 3.51 -9.01 20.37
C LYS A 55 4.34 -9.84 21.31
N ALA A 56 4.72 -9.26 22.41
CA ALA A 56 5.38 -9.92 23.52
C ALA A 56 4.68 -9.60 24.82
N VAL A 57 5.00 -10.35 25.88
CA VAL A 57 4.57 -10.06 27.25
C VAL A 57 5.81 -9.86 28.09
N ASP A 58 5.90 -8.74 28.79
CA ASP A 58 7.01 -8.42 29.69
C ASP A 58 6.92 -9.18 31.02
N SER A 59 7.87 -8.91 31.94
CA SER A 59 7.93 -9.55 33.25
C SER A 59 6.79 -9.16 34.18
N GLU A 60 6.11 -8.05 33.90
CA GLU A 60 4.98 -7.54 34.69
C GLU A 60 3.63 -8.00 34.13
N GLY A 61 3.64 -8.73 33.00
CA GLY A 61 2.44 -9.22 32.32
C GLY A 61 1.85 -8.22 31.33
N THR A 62 2.55 -7.13 31.04
CA THR A 62 2.11 -6.12 30.09
C THR A 62 2.38 -6.57 28.66
N GLU A 63 1.40 -6.36 27.77
CA GLU A 63 1.55 -6.65 26.35
C GLU A 63 2.33 -5.52 25.66
N ILE A 64 3.36 -5.90 24.91
CA ILE A 64 4.24 -4.99 24.16
C ILE A 64 4.06 -5.26 22.67
N ASP A 65 3.77 -4.21 21.90
CA ASP A 65 3.71 -4.26 20.44
C ASP A 65 5.14 -4.21 19.86
N LEU A 66 5.51 -5.23 19.10
CA LEU A 66 6.83 -5.35 18.47
C LEU A 66 6.79 -5.23 16.95
N LEU A 67 5.62 -4.96 16.36
CA LEU A 67 5.46 -4.97 14.91
C LEU A 67 6.40 -3.98 14.20
N SER A 68 6.56 -2.78 14.76
CA SER A 68 7.45 -1.75 14.22
C SER A 68 8.90 -1.84 14.72
N SER A 69 9.15 -2.66 15.75
CA SER A 69 10.47 -2.73 16.40
C SER A 69 11.43 -3.68 15.71
N GLY A 70 10.90 -4.69 15.01
CA GLY A 70 11.67 -5.72 14.32
C GLY A 70 11.98 -6.96 15.17
N THR A 71 12.34 -8.04 14.50
CA THR A 71 12.51 -9.37 15.10
C THR A 71 13.65 -9.46 16.12
N GLN A 72 14.63 -8.57 16.08
CA GLN A 72 15.75 -8.51 17.02
C GLN A 72 15.28 -8.29 18.48
N TYR A 73 14.14 -7.64 18.68
CA TYR A 73 13.58 -7.42 20.01
C TYR A 73 12.87 -8.65 20.58
N PHE A 74 12.60 -9.67 19.78
CA PHE A 74 11.98 -10.91 20.24
C PHE A 74 12.83 -11.64 21.31
N ALA A 75 14.14 -11.46 21.23
CA ALA A 75 15.09 -12.03 22.18
C ALA A 75 15.06 -11.39 23.60
N LEU A 76 14.23 -10.39 23.83
CA LEU A 76 14.11 -9.73 25.14
C LEU A 76 12.98 -10.33 26.00
N TYR A 77 12.09 -11.14 25.44
CA TYR A 77 10.85 -11.52 26.09
C TYR A 77 10.69 -13.03 26.26
N LYS A 78 10.03 -13.43 27.33
CA LYS A 78 9.70 -14.84 27.63
C LYS A 78 8.51 -15.36 26.85
N ASN A 79 7.65 -14.46 26.37
CA ASN A 79 6.50 -14.79 25.54
C ASN A 79 6.52 -13.88 24.30
N VAL A 80 6.56 -14.49 23.13
CA VAL A 80 6.51 -13.78 21.86
C VAL A 80 5.53 -14.50 20.95
N HIS A 81 4.54 -13.77 20.45
CA HIS A 81 3.61 -14.24 19.44
C HIS A 81 3.77 -13.38 18.19
N PHE A 82 4.04 -13.98 17.07
CA PHE A 82 4.15 -13.27 15.81
C PHE A 82 3.59 -14.06 14.63
N ILE A 83 3.12 -13.32 13.63
CA ILE A 83 2.55 -13.85 12.39
C ILE A 83 3.26 -13.20 11.21
N THR A 84 3.68 -14.03 10.26
CA THR A 84 4.20 -13.62 8.97
C THR A 84 3.22 -13.97 7.86
N LYS A 85 3.11 -13.10 6.86
CA LYS A 85 2.24 -13.26 5.69
C LYS A 85 3.01 -13.05 4.41
N ALA A 86 2.62 -13.80 3.37
CA ALA A 86 3.10 -13.57 2.03
C ALA A 86 2.61 -12.22 1.49
N VAL A 87 3.47 -11.53 0.75
CA VAL A 87 3.14 -10.30 0.03
C VAL A 87 3.50 -10.43 -1.44
N TYR A 88 2.71 -9.78 -2.27
CA TYR A 88 2.81 -9.84 -3.72
C TYR A 88 3.08 -8.44 -4.28
N PRO A 89 4.07 -8.29 -5.16
CA PRO A 89 4.30 -7.03 -5.86
C PRO A 89 3.11 -6.68 -6.75
N VAL A 90 2.59 -5.48 -6.57
CA VAL A 90 1.46 -4.94 -7.34
C VAL A 90 1.88 -3.66 -8.02
N SER A 91 1.75 -3.59 -9.34
CA SER A 91 1.97 -2.40 -10.14
C SER A 91 0.67 -1.87 -10.74
N PHE A 92 0.62 -0.57 -10.99
CA PHE A 92 -0.54 0.11 -11.55
C PHE A 92 -0.17 0.70 -12.91
N VAL A 93 -0.99 0.40 -13.91
CA VAL A 93 -0.94 1.02 -15.25
C VAL A 93 -2.19 1.87 -15.40
N VAL A 94 -2.02 3.18 -15.47
CA VAL A 94 -3.13 4.12 -15.62
C VAL A 94 -3.19 4.58 -17.07
N THR A 95 -4.34 4.44 -17.69
CA THR A 95 -4.56 4.79 -19.11
C THR A 95 -5.63 5.86 -19.25
N PRO A 96 -5.63 6.65 -20.36
CA PRO A 96 -4.67 6.66 -21.46
C PRO A 96 -3.29 7.19 -21.04
N ASP A 97 -2.27 6.94 -21.89
CA ASP A 97 -0.94 7.49 -21.67
C ASP A 97 -0.95 9.02 -21.76
N GLY A 98 0.02 9.68 -21.11
CA GLY A 98 0.17 11.13 -21.14
C GLY A 98 -0.68 11.88 -20.12
N LEU A 99 -1.35 11.20 -19.21
CA LEU A 99 -2.03 11.85 -18.08
C LEU A 99 -1.01 12.56 -17.18
N THR A 100 -1.41 13.69 -16.61
CA THR A 100 -0.59 14.50 -15.69
C THR A 100 -1.16 14.44 -14.28
N ASN A 101 -0.26 14.59 -13.27
CA ASN A 101 -0.61 14.56 -11.84
C ASN A 101 -1.41 13.32 -11.44
N VAL A 102 -0.98 12.16 -11.97
CA VAL A 102 -1.61 10.87 -11.62
C VAL A 102 -1.25 10.51 -10.20
N VAL A 103 -2.26 10.33 -9.36
CA VAL A 103 -2.13 9.85 -7.97
C VAL A 103 -2.94 8.57 -7.82
N VAL A 104 -2.28 7.52 -7.36
CA VAL A 104 -2.91 6.23 -7.03
C VAL A 104 -2.92 6.07 -5.51
N LYS A 105 -4.07 5.72 -4.95
CA LYS A 105 -4.20 5.39 -3.52
C LYS A 105 -4.76 4.00 -3.35
N VAL A 106 -4.16 3.24 -2.44
CA VAL A 106 -4.64 1.92 -2.00
C VAL A 106 -4.93 2.00 -0.50
N ASN A 107 -6.11 1.62 -0.07
CA ASN A 107 -6.57 1.82 1.31
C ASN A 107 -6.41 3.28 1.81
N GLY A 108 -6.60 4.27 0.92
CA GLY A 108 -6.44 5.68 1.24
C GLY A 108 -4.98 6.16 1.34
N GLN A 109 -3.98 5.28 1.21
CA GLN A 109 -2.55 5.62 1.21
C GLN A 109 -2.05 5.78 -0.21
N GLU A 110 -1.36 6.88 -0.48
CA GLU A 110 -0.72 7.12 -1.77
C GLU A 110 0.41 6.11 -2.01
N VAL A 111 0.43 5.52 -3.21
CA VAL A 111 1.43 4.55 -3.62
C VAL A 111 2.13 5.02 -4.90
N THR A 112 3.44 4.80 -4.96
CA THR A 112 4.28 5.11 -6.13
C THR A 112 5.03 3.86 -6.58
N GLY A 113 5.01 3.59 -7.89
CA GLY A 113 5.66 2.41 -8.47
C GLY A 113 4.99 1.10 -8.04
N THR A 114 5.80 0.14 -7.60
CA THR A 114 5.32 -1.18 -7.15
C THR A 114 5.13 -1.17 -5.63
N VAL A 115 3.98 -1.64 -5.17
CA VAL A 115 3.66 -1.82 -3.74
C VAL A 115 3.51 -3.32 -3.44
N SER A 116 3.92 -3.75 -2.26
CA SER A 116 3.73 -5.13 -1.78
C SER A 116 2.45 -5.22 -0.95
N LEU A 117 1.52 -6.08 -1.37
CA LEU A 117 0.24 -6.30 -0.69
C LEU A 117 0.03 -7.78 -0.38
N GLU A 118 -0.62 -8.10 0.73
CA GLU A 118 -1.10 -9.45 1.02
C GLU A 118 -2.18 -9.88 0.01
N ALA A 119 -2.50 -11.16 -0.02
CA ALA A 119 -3.70 -11.62 -0.72
C ALA A 119 -4.95 -11.04 -0.05
N GLY A 120 -5.84 -10.44 -0.85
CA GLY A 120 -7.01 -9.75 -0.32
C GLY A 120 -7.63 -8.79 -1.33
N THR A 121 -8.67 -8.09 -0.89
CA THR A 121 -9.35 -7.06 -1.71
C THR A 121 -9.12 -5.68 -1.10
N TYR A 122 -8.69 -4.75 -1.93
CA TYR A 122 -8.26 -3.41 -1.53
C TYR A 122 -9.01 -2.33 -2.29
N PRO A 123 -9.58 -1.33 -1.62
CA PRO A 123 -10.12 -0.15 -2.28
C PRO A 123 -8.98 0.65 -2.93
N VAL A 124 -9.23 1.09 -4.15
CA VAL A 124 -8.32 1.90 -4.95
C VAL A 124 -9.02 3.16 -5.42
N GLU A 125 -8.33 4.28 -5.27
CA GLU A 125 -8.72 5.57 -5.83
C GLU A 125 -7.61 6.05 -6.76
N VAL A 126 -7.99 6.58 -7.92
CA VAL A 126 -7.04 7.20 -8.85
C VAL A 126 -7.57 8.54 -9.29
N THR A 127 -6.71 9.54 -9.23
CA THR A 127 -6.98 10.90 -9.74
C THR A 127 -5.92 11.30 -10.75
N ALA A 128 -6.31 12.10 -11.72
CA ALA A 128 -5.44 12.74 -12.70
C ALA A 128 -6.07 14.05 -13.15
N ASP A 129 -5.26 14.96 -13.71
CA ASP A 129 -5.76 16.22 -14.21
C ASP A 129 -6.78 16.02 -15.33
N ASN A 130 -7.82 16.82 -15.31
CA ASN A 130 -8.91 16.82 -16.29
C ASN A 130 -9.61 15.45 -16.45
N CYS A 131 -9.48 14.55 -15.48
CA CYS A 131 -10.14 13.26 -15.47
C CYS A 131 -11.17 13.15 -14.37
N LYS A 132 -12.18 12.34 -14.60
CA LYS A 132 -13.09 11.89 -13.58
C LYS A 132 -12.32 10.95 -12.62
N ALA A 133 -12.38 11.20 -11.31
CA ALA A 133 -11.78 10.31 -10.33
C ALA A 133 -12.32 8.87 -10.48
N TYR A 134 -11.42 7.92 -10.45
CA TYR A 134 -11.74 6.49 -10.41
C TYR A 134 -11.80 6.03 -8.96
N THR A 135 -12.81 5.23 -8.65
CA THR A 135 -12.90 4.48 -7.38
C THR A 135 -13.33 3.05 -7.68
N GLY A 136 -12.65 2.09 -7.07
CA GLY A 136 -12.92 0.68 -7.29
C GLY A 136 -12.18 -0.21 -6.30
N ASN A 137 -12.23 -1.51 -6.52
CA ASN A 137 -11.49 -2.48 -5.73
C ASN A 137 -10.58 -3.30 -6.65
N ILE A 138 -9.41 -3.67 -6.13
CA ILE A 138 -8.53 -4.68 -6.73
C ILE A 138 -8.50 -5.92 -5.84
N THR A 139 -8.32 -7.08 -6.44
CA THR A 139 -8.15 -8.34 -5.71
C THR A 139 -6.77 -8.90 -6.02
N ILE A 140 -6.00 -9.16 -4.96
CA ILE A 140 -4.70 -9.79 -5.01
C ILE A 140 -4.88 -11.24 -4.58
N THR A 141 -4.41 -12.16 -5.39
CA THR A 141 -4.54 -13.60 -5.18
C THR A 141 -3.17 -14.24 -4.98
N ALA A 142 -3.12 -15.36 -4.28
CA ALA A 142 -1.86 -16.07 -4.00
C ALA A 142 -1.38 -16.95 -5.16
N ASP A 143 -2.13 -17.03 -6.26
CA ASP A 143 -1.84 -17.86 -7.43
C ASP A 143 -0.91 -17.17 -8.44
N ALA A 144 -0.65 -15.87 -8.29
CA ALA A 144 0.25 -15.11 -9.13
C ALA A 144 1.38 -14.45 -8.31
N ALA A 145 2.62 -14.62 -8.76
CA ALA A 145 3.79 -14.04 -8.10
C ALA A 145 3.86 -12.51 -8.20
N THR A 146 3.18 -11.91 -9.17
CA THR A 146 3.11 -10.46 -9.40
C THR A 146 1.73 -10.09 -9.94
N HIS A 147 1.28 -8.88 -9.65
CA HIS A 147 0.01 -8.36 -10.14
C HIS A 147 0.22 -7.04 -10.87
N THR A 148 -0.42 -6.91 -12.04
CA THR A 148 -0.52 -5.64 -12.76
C THR A 148 -1.99 -5.24 -12.84
N GLN A 149 -2.32 -4.07 -12.31
CA GLN A 149 -3.67 -3.53 -12.30
C GLN A 149 -3.76 -2.41 -13.33
N THR A 150 -4.61 -2.60 -14.35
CA THR A 150 -4.86 -1.56 -15.37
C THR A 150 -6.10 -0.79 -15.00
N ILE A 151 -5.96 0.54 -14.90
CA ILE A 151 -7.04 1.46 -14.55
C ILE A 151 -7.24 2.44 -15.70
N ALA A 152 -8.43 2.37 -16.32
CA ALA A 152 -8.81 3.28 -17.40
C ALA A 152 -9.48 4.53 -16.82
N MET A 153 -8.85 5.69 -17.02
CA MET A 153 -9.40 6.99 -16.65
C MET A 153 -10.25 7.54 -17.78
N THR A 154 -11.24 8.34 -17.43
CA THR A 154 -12.10 9.05 -18.39
C THR A 154 -11.89 10.54 -18.23
N TYR A 155 -11.61 11.25 -19.33
CA TYR A 155 -11.51 12.70 -19.31
C TYR A 155 -12.86 13.33 -18.95
N LEU A 156 -12.80 14.42 -18.20
CA LEU A 156 -13.96 15.30 -18.03
C LEU A 156 -14.35 15.91 -19.37
N PRO A 157 -15.65 16.17 -19.60
CA PRO A 157 -16.07 16.95 -20.75
C PRO A 157 -15.34 18.31 -20.78
N ALA A 158 -14.93 18.74 -21.94
CA ALA A 158 -14.35 20.07 -22.10
C ALA A 158 -15.36 21.15 -21.68
N ASP A 159 -14.91 22.12 -20.90
CA ASP A 159 -15.72 23.28 -20.53
C ASP A 159 -15.54 24.37 -21.57
N TYR A 160 -16.55 24.54 -22.39
CA TYR A 160 -16.60 25.58 -23.44
C TYR A 160 -17.27 26.87 -23.01
N THR A 161 -17.66 27.02 -21.75
CA THR A 161 -18.44 28.20 -21.26
C THR A 161 -17.80 29.52 -21.65
N LYS A 162 -16.48 29.68 -21.49
CA LYS A 162 -15.78 30.91 -21.85
C LYS A 162 -15.71 31.12 -23.35
N VAL A 163 -15.65 30.06 -24.15
CA VAL A 163 -15.67 30.11 -25.61
C VAL A 163 -17.06 30.55 -26.08
N ASP A 164 -18.10 29.95 -25.54
CA ASP A 164 -19.48 30.27 -25.85
C ASP A 164 -19.81 31.74 -25.48
N GLU A 165 -19.34 32.19 -24.30
CA GLU A 165 -19.43 33.61 -23.90
C GLU A 165 -18.71 34.56 -24.87
N ALA A 166 -17.51 34.18 -25.33
CA ALA A 166 -16.75 35.00 -26.30
C ALA A 166 -17.46 35.05 -27.65
N ILE A 167 -17.96 33.90 -28.11
CA ILE A 167 -18.76 33.82 -29.35
C ILE A 167 -20.02 34.70 -29.24
N ALA A 168 -20.74 34.60 -28.11
CA ALA A 168 -21.93 35.43 -27.89
C ALA A 168 -21.61 36.91 -27.89
N LYS A 169 -20.50 37.33 -27.25
CA LYS A 169 -20.04 38.74 -27.31
C LYS A 169 -19.66 39.16 -28.71
N ALA A 170 -18.96 38.32 -29.47
CA ALA A 170 -18.58 38.59 -30.85
C ALA A 170 -19.82 38.76 -31.77
N ASN A 171 -20.82 37.88 -31.60
CA ASN A 171 -22.07 37.94 -32.34
C ASN A 171 -22.92 39.19 -32.00
N ALA A 172 -22.77 39.74 -30.80
CA ALA A 172 -23.47 40.95 -30.36
C ALA A 172 -22.82 42.25 -30.85
N LEU A 173 -21.63 42.19 -31.47
CA LEU A 173 -20.99 43.39 -32.02
C LEU A 173 -21.79 43.95 -33.16
N ASN A 174 -21.92 45.31 -33.20
CA ASN A 174 -22.54 45.98 -34.31
C ASN A 174 -21.58 46.03 -35.49
N LYS A 175 -21.83 45.20 -36.50
CA LYS A 175 -20.98 45.08 -37.72
C LYS A 175 -20.79 46.39 -38.47
N ASP A 176 -21.80 47.25 -38.46
CA ASP A 176 -21.78 48.54 -39.17
C ASP A 176 -20.84 49.56 -38.50
N ALA A 177 -20.39 49.30 -37.30
CA ALA A 177 -19.43 50.15 -36.59
C ALA A 177 -17.96 49.87 -36.96
N TYR A 178 -17.70 48.85 -37.76
CA TYR A 178 -16.36 48.41 -38.13
C TYR A 178 -16.16 48.48 -39.65
N THR A 179 -14.98 48.93 -40.10
CA THR A 179 -14.61 48.99 -41.51
C THR A 179 -14.34 47.64 -42.15
N ASP A 180 -13.89 46.67 -41.33
CA ASP A 180 -13.68 45.28 -41.72
C ASP A 180 -14.04 44.33 -40.55
N PHE A 181 -15.02 43.50 -40.77
CA PHE A 181 -15.51 42.52 -39.79
C PHE A 181 -15.19 41.07 -40.18
N THR A 182 -14.53 40.89 -41.34
CA THR A 182 -14.31 39.58 -41.97
C THR A 182 -13.55 38.60 -41.05
N ALA A 183 -12.55 39.10 -40.33
CA ALA A 183 -11.77 38.27 -39.39
C ALA A 183 -12.62 37.73 -38.22
N VAL A 184 -13.58 38.54 -37.75
CA VAL A 184 -14.49 38.13 -36.66
C VAL A 184 -15.49 37.09 -37.16
N GLU A 185 -16.07 37.31 -38.36
CA GLU A 185 -17.00 36.34 -38.98
C GLU A 185 -16.35 35.00 -39.28
N SER A 186 -15.06 34.99 -39.59
CA SER A 186 -14.31 33.75 -39.85
C SER A 186 -13.90 32.97 -38.58
N ALA A 187 -13.95 33.64 -37.42
CA ALA A 187 -13.57 33.06 -36.14
C ALA A 187 -14.76 32.55 -35.30
N ILE A 188 -15.99 32.88 -35.71
CA ILE A 188 -17.23 32.45 -35.07
C ILE A 188 -17.79 31.21 -35.79
#